data_ffc46a90e3aa2801a87ccc9fcf9e746e
#
_entry.id   ffc46a90e3aa2801a87ccc9fcf9e746e
#
_cell.length_a   1.000
_cell.length_b   1.000
_cell.length_c   1.000
_cell.angle_alpha   90.00
_cell.angle_beta   90.00
_cell.angle_gamma   90.00
#
_symmetry.space_group_name_H-M   'P 1'
#
loop_
_entity.id
_entity.type
_entity.pdbx_description
1 polymer ?
#
loop_
_entity_poly.entity_id
_entity_poly.type
_entity_poly.pdbx_seq_one_letter_code
_entity_poly.pdbx_strand_id
1 'polypeptide(L)'
;MRQLLIAISVLLTSGAQAQADATLVSDISSHRIGITSSYTGTELLLFGALGGGGGDVVIVVRGPDQDLTVRRKGRVGGVWLNTDAVSYKGVPGFYAIASNRPLSEIASERILRRNGIGISSLKFIGETSTPEASDVFADAIRRRRQQNGLYNSDEGAVSVIYDRLFRATIPFPANVPVGNYNAQIFLFQDGQVVVGETKPIIIDKSGIERAVFIFSRRQPALYGIFAVIVACLAGWGAAQFFRKR
;
A
#
# COMPACT_ATOMS: atom_id res chain seq x y z
N MET A 1 -16.06 31.54 61.48
CA MET A 1 -14.78 31.36 60.81
C MET A 1 -14.40 29.87 60.55
N ARG A 2 -14.70 28.94 61.44
CA ARG A 2 -14.38 27.48 61.21
C ARG A 2 -15.21 26.81 60.10
N GLN A 3 -16.45 27.25 59.86
CA GLN A 3 -17.28 26.70 58.77
C GLN A 3 -16.94 27.23 57.39
N LEU A 4 -16.29 28.39 57.26
CA LEU A 4 -15.85 28.93 55.99
C LEU A 4 -14.59 28.26 55.46
N LEU A 5 -13.75 27.72 56.33
CA LEU A 5 -12.51 26.97 55.97
C LEU A 5 -12.82 25.58 55.44
N ILE A 6 -13.93 24.95 55.83
CA ILE A 6 -14.32 23.60 55.35
C ILE A 6 -14.92 23.71 53.93
N ALA A 7 -15.61 24.81 53.60
CA ALA A 7 -16.19 25.03 52.27
C ALA A 7 -15.12 25.28 51.19
N ILE A 8 -13.99 25.90 51.54
CA ILE A 8 -12.87 26.14 50.60
C ILE A 8 -12.05 24.89 50.34
N SER A 9 -12.00 23.94 51.27
CA SER A 9 -11.25 22.67 51.09
C SER A 9 -11.94 21.68 50.15
N VAL A 10 -13.25 21.79 49.90
CA VAL A 10 -14.02 20.91 49.02
C VAL A 10 -13.94 21.39 47.54
N LEU A 11 -13.63 22.66 47.27
CA LEU A 11 -13.54 23.20 45.91
C LEU A 11 -12.18 22.96 45.21
N LEU A 12 -11.17 22.42 45.91
CA LEU A 12 -9.81 22.22 45.36
C LEU A 12 -9.54 20.80 44.86
N THR A 13 -10.51 19.90 44.89
CA THR A 13 -10.39 18.55 44.30
C THR A 13 -11.10 18.47 42.95
N SER A 14 -11.07 19.51 42.13
CA SER A 14 -11.28 19.37 40.69
C SER A 14 -10.05 18.61 40.15
N GLY A 15 -10.11 17.30 40.25
CA GLY A 15 -9.08 16.44 39.66
C GLY A 15 -8.93 16.79 38.19
N ALA A 16 -7.81 17.38 37.85
CA ALA A 16 -7.37 17.41 36.47
C ALA A 16 -7.30 15.92 36.01
N GLN A 17 -8.34 15.48 35.30
CA GLN A 17 -8.25 14.24 34.54
C GLN A 17 -7.12 14.48 33.55
N ALA A 18 -5.96 13.91 33.84
CA ALA A 18 -4.88 13.81 32.86
C ALA A 18 -5.45 12.98 31.71
N GLN A 19 -5.88 13.69 30.67
CA GLN A 19 -6.25 13.09 29.42
C GLN A 19 -4.96 12.44 28.91
N ALA A 20 -4.86 11.12 28.99
CA ALA A 20 -3.71 10.42 28.47
C ALA A 20 -3.71 10.69 26.95
N ASP A 21 -2.67 11.38 26.48
CA ASP A 21 -2.53 11.68 25.07
C ASP A 21 -2.57 10.36 24.28
N ALA A 22 -3.41 10.34 23.25
CA ALA A 22 -3.48 9.22 22.34
C ALA A 22 -2.12 9.06 21.66
N THR A 23 -1.51 7.91 21.81
CA THR A 23 -0.21 7.59 21.22
C THR A 23 -0.32 6.35 20.35
N LEU A 24 0.37 6.38 19.23
CA LEU A 24 0.48 5.26 18.30
C LEU A 24 1.96 5.04 18.00
N VAL A 25 2.42 3.83 18.26
CA VAL A 25 3.77 3.39 17.86
C VAL A 25 3.60 2.15 17.02
N SER A 26 4.07 2.18 15.78
CA SER A 26 3.91 1.07 14.85
C SER A 26 5.22 0.71 14.17
N ASP A 27 5.29 -0.52 13.68
CA ASP A 27 6.37 -0.98 12.83
C ASP A 27 5.87 -2.05 11.85
N ILE A 28 6.72 -2.38 10.88
CA ILE A 28 6.45 -3.36 9.83
C ILE A 28 7.52 -4.43 9.83
N SER A 29 7.13 -5.67 9.54
CA SER A 29 8.06 -6.80 9.54
C SER A 29 9.20 -6.68 8.53
N SER A 30 9.00 -5.92 7.45
CA SER A 30 10.03 -5.66 6.45
C SER A 30 9.77 -4.35 5.71
N HIS A 31 10.77 -3.48 5.66
CA HIS A 31 10.73 -2.23 4.89
C HIS A 31 11.07 -2.45 3.40
N ARG A 32 11.48 -3.67 3.03
CA ARG A 32 11.83 -4.01 1.65
C ARG A 32 11.29 -5.39 1.27
N ILE A 33 10.59 -5.44 0.15
CA ILE A 33 10.09 -6.66 -0.45
C ILE A 33 10.80 -6.87 -1.79
N GLY A 34 11.51 -7.98 -1.92
CA GLY A 34 12.22 -8.34 -3.14
C GLY A 34 11.35 -9.23 -4.05
N ILE A 35 11.09 -8.80 -5.28
CA ILE A 35 10.41 -9.60 -6.29
C ILE A 35 11.46 -10.36 -7.11
N THR A 36 11.40 -11.69 -7.06
CA THR A 36 12.19 -12.60 -7.90
C THR A 36 11.36 -13.14 -9.06
N SER A 37 11.99 -13.85 -10.00
CA SER A 37 11.27 -14.53 -11.08
C SER A 37 10.29 -15.62 -10.59
N SER A 38 10.50 -16.13 -9.38
CA SER A 38 9.63 -17.13 -8.70
C SER A 38 8.67 -16.50 -7.68
N TYR A 39 8.51 -15.18 -7.68
CA TYR A 39 7.64 -14.50 -6.73
C TYR A 39 6.16 -14.82 -6.98
N THR A 40 5.50 -15.41 -6.00
CA THR A 40 4.08 -15.79 -6.04
C THR A 40 3.18 -14.88 -5.21
N GLY A 41 3.76 -13.87 -4.57
CA GLY A 41 3.13 -12.99 -3.60
C GLY A 41 3.79 -13.13 -2.23
N THR A 42 3.52 -12.20 -1.34
CA THR A 42 3.99 -12.22 0.06
C THR A 42 2.99 -11.51 0.96
N GLU A 43 3.15 -11.71 2.25
CA GLU A 43 2.38 -11.03 3.26
C GLU A 43 3.29 -10.12 4.07
N LEU A 44 2.82 -8.92 4.35
CA LEU A 44 3.49 -7.95 5.20
C LEU A 44 2.74 -7.86 6.54
N LEU A 45 3.44 -8.14 7.63
CA LEU A 45 2.91 -7.96 8.96
C LEU A 45 3.16 -6.53 9.43
N LEU A 46 2.08 -5.83 9.81
CA LEU A 46 2.12 -4.56 10.52
C LEU A 46 1.68 -4.80 11.96
N PHE A 47 2.34 -4.16 12.90
CA PHE A 47 2.04 -4.30 14.32
C PHE A 47 2.40 -3.01 15.06
N GLY A 48 1.84 -2.84 16.23
CA GLY A 48 2.15 -1.67 17.04
C GLY A 48 1.42 -1.63 18.36
N ALA A 49 1.69 -0.57 19.11
CA ALA A 49 1.10 -0.30 20.40
C ALA A 49 0.23 0.95 20.37
N LEU A 50 -0.89 0.89 21.07
CA LEU A 50 -1.86 1.95 21.26
C LEU A 50 -1.76 2.47 22.70
N GLY A 51 -1.68 3.77 22.87
CA GLY A 51 -1.78 4.45 24.17
C GLY A 51 -3.04 5.31 24.25
N GLY A 52 -3.31 5.86 25.44
CA GLY A 52 -4.42 6.79 25.60
C GLY A 52 -5.83 6.16 25.55
N GLY A 53 -5.99 4.91 25.98
CA GLY A 53 -7.31 4.30 26.13
C GLY A 53 -7.78 3.48 24.92
N GLY A 54 -6.89 3.17 23.96
CA GLY A 54 -7.23 2.35 22.79
C GLY A 54 -7.92 3.16 21.68
N GLY A 55 -8.62 2.46 20.79
CA GLY A 55 -9.34 3.04 19.66
C GLY A 55 -9.41 2.10 18.49
N ASP A 56 -10.02 2.57 17.41
CA ASP A 56 -10.10 1.83 16.17
C ASP A 56 -8.86 2.08 15.30
N VAL A 57 -8.34 1.03 14.72
CA VAL A 57 -7.15 1.09 13.87
C VAL A 57 -7.54 0.86 12.42
N VAL A 58 -7.15 1.80 11.56
CA VAL A 58 -7.29 1.68 10.11
C VAL A 58 -5.91 1.79 9.47
N ILE A 59 -5.57 0.83 8.66
CA ILE A 59 -4.31 0.77 7.91
C ILE A 59 -4.62 0.94 6.43
N VAL A 60 -3.92 1.86 5.78
CA VAL A 60 -4.02 2.09 4.34
C VAL A 60 -2.64 1.92 3.73
N VAL A 61 -2.51 0.98 2.81
CA VAL A 61 -1.26 0.80 2.05
C VAL A 61 -1.48 1.28 0.63
N ARG A 62 -0.73 2.30 0.22
CA ARG A 62 -0.78 2.87 -1.13
C ARG A 62 0.54 2.61 -1.85
N GLY A 63 0.45 2.03 -3.05
CA GLY A 63 1.58 1.81 -3.94
C GLY A 63 1.89 3.00 -4.85
N PRO A 64 2.90 2.88 -5.71
CA PRO A 64 3.32 3.93 -6.63
C PRO A 64 2.20 4.30 -7.59
N ASP A 65 2.14 5.59 -7.91
CA ASP A 65 1.20 6.10 -8.89
C ASP A 65 1.61 5.69 -10.31
N GLN A 66 0.61 5.39 -11.14
CA GLN A 66 0.76 4.95 -12.53
C GLN A 66 -0.16 5.75 -13.44
N ASP A 67 0.31 6.06 -14.63
CA ASP A 67 -0.53 6.63 -15.68
C ASP A 67 -1.18 5.49 -16.47
N LEU A 68 -2.49 5.56 -16.65
CA LEU A 68 -3.28 4.52 -17.30
C LEU A 68 -4.14 5.12 -18.41
N THR A 69 -4.19 4.43 -19.54
CA THR A 69 -5.17 4.74 -20.60
C THR A 69 -6.20 3.61 -20.68
N VAL A 70 -7.45 3.95 -20.40
CA VAL A 70 -8.60 3.03 -20.52
C VAL A 70 -9.28 3.25 -21.85
N ARG A 71 -9.56 2.16 -22.56
CA ARG A 71 -10.21 2.20 -23.87
C ARG A 71 -11.51 1.43 -23.84
N ARG A 72 -12.55 1.99 -24.45
CA ARG A 72 -13.82 1.33 -24.63
C ARG A 72 -13.86 0.67 -26.02
N LYS A 73 -14.25 -0.59 -26.06
CA LYS A 73 -14.52 -1.28 -27.32
C LYS A 73 -15.95 -1.00 -27.75
N GLY A 74 -16.14 -0.56 -28.99
CA GLY A 74 -17.43 -0.40 -29.63
C GLY A 74 -17.49 -1.21 -30.93
N ARG A 75 -18.68 -1.58 -31.34
CA ARG A 75 -18.89 -2.28 -32.62
C ARG A 75 -19.22 -1.28 -33.73
N VAL A 76 -18.32 -1.13 -34.69
CA VAL A 76 -18.48 -0.23 -35.84
C VAL A 76 -18.42 -1.08 -37.12
N GLY A 77 -19.48 -1.08 -37.92
CA GLY A 77 -19.52 -1.85 -39.16
C GLY A 77 -19.36 -3.38 -38.98
N GLY A 78 -19.74 -3.92 -37.79
CA GLY A 78 -19.57 -5.35 -37.49
C GLY A 78 -18.23 -5.73 -36.85
N VAL A 79 -17.25 -4.82 -36.78
CA VAL A 79 -15.92 -5.04 -36.21
C VAL A 79 -15.80 -4.36 -34.85
N TRP A 80 -15.11 -5.00 -33.90
CA TRP A 80 -14.80 -4.41 -32.60
C TRP A 80 -13.60 -3.47 -32.72
N LEU A 81 -13.84 -2.19 -32.52
CA LEU A 81 -12.80 -1.13 -32.52
C LEU A 81 -12.76 -0.41 -31.18
N ASN A 82 -11.63 0.24 -30.88
CA ASN A 82 -11.53 1.15 -29.73
C ASN A 82 -12.20 2.47 -30.12
N THR A 83 -13.34 2.79 -29.54
CA THR A 83 -14.14 3.99 -29.86
C THR A 83 -13.77 5.17 -28.99
N ASP A 84 -13.51 4.92 -27.72
CA ASP A 84 -13.21 5.97 -26.73
C ASP A 84 -11.96 5.61 -25.95
N ALA A 85 -11.19 6.63 -25.57
CA ALA A 85 -10.02 6.47 -24.71
C ALA A 85 -9.95 7.63 -23.71
N VAL A 86 -9.70 7.29 -22.44
CA VAL A 86 -9.47 8.28 -21.38
C VAL A 86 -8.15 7.94 -20.69
N SER A 87 -7.28 8.92 -20.59
CA SER A 87 -6.00 8.80 -19.88
C SER A 87 -6.15 9.35 -18.46
N TYR A 88 -5.72 8.57 -17.48
CA TYR A 88 -5.72 8.93 -16.07
C TYR A 88 -4.29 9.04 -15.57
N LYS A 89 -3.99 10.11 -14.85
CA LYS A 89 -2.71 10.32 -14.17
C LYS A 89 -2.81 10.05 -12.68
N GLY A 90 -1.73 9.55 -12.11
CA GLY A 90 -1.61 9.37 -10.67
C GLY A 90 -2.53 8.30 -10.07
N VAL A 91 -2.88 7.26 -10.84
CA VAL A 91 -3.68 6.14 -10.35
C VAL A 91 -2.80 5.22 -9.49
N PRO A 92 -3.14 4.96 -8.22
CA PRO A 92 -2.35 4.06 -7.39
C PRO A 92 -2.22 2.68 -8.04
N GLY A 93 -0.99 2.19 -8.15
CA GLY A 93 -0.72 0.85 -8.69
C GLY A 93 -1.21 -0.27 -7.78
N PHE A 94 -1.29 0.02 -6.47
CA PHE A 94 -1.78 -0.86 -5.41
C PHE A 94 -2.47 -0.03 -4.34
N TYR A 95 -3.54 -0.58 -3.75
CA TYR A 95 -4.25 0.06 -2.65
C TYR A 95 -4.92 -1.00 -1.78
N ALA A 96 -4.52 -1.07 -0.52
CA ALA A 96 -5.09 -2.01 0.44
C ALA A 96 -5.53 -1.27 1.71
N ILE A 97 -6.68 -1.67 2.24
CA ILE A 97 -7.21 -1.20 3.51
C ILE A 97 -7.38 -2.40 4.41
N ALA A 98 -7.01 -2.24 5.67
CA ALA A 98 -7.35 -3.14 6.75
C ALA A 98 -7.87 -2.34 7.94
N SER A 99 -8.90 -2.84 8.61
CA SER A 99 -9.49 -2.21 9.79
C SER A 99 -9.88 -3.26 10.83
N ASN A 100 -10.04 -2.86 12.08
CA ASN A 100 -10.50 -3.75 13.15
C ASN A 100 -12.02 -3.91 13.18
N ARG A 101 -12.76 -2.96 12.59
CA ARG A 101 -14.23 -2.98 12.42
C ARG A 101 -14.61 -2.44 11.05
N PRO A 102 -15.88 -2.57 10.62
CA PRO A 102 -16.38 -1.94 9.41
C PRO A 102 -16.10 -0.44 9.40
N LEU A 103 -15.59 0.09 8.30
CA LEU A 103 -15.22 1.50 8.16
C LEU A 103 -16.39 2.44 8.47
N SER A 104 -17.61 2.04 8.12
CA SER A 104 -18.84 2.79 8.38
C SER A 104 -19.17 2.95 9.87
N GLU A 105 -18.68 2.04 10.72
CA GLU A 105 -18.82 2.09 12.16
C GLU A 105 -17.71 2.90 12.83
N ILE A 106 -16.54 2.98 12.19
CA ILE A 106 -15.37 3.70 12.71
C ILE A 106 -15.53 5.20 12.54
N ALA A 107 -15.93 5.67 11.34
CA ALA A 107 -16.05 7.09 11.07
C ALA A 107 -17.04 7.40 9.95
N SER A 108 -17.50 8.65 9.92
CA SER A 108 -18.36 9.12 8.83
C SER A 108 -17.62 9.10 7.48
N GLU A 109 -18.36 8.88 6.39
CA GLU A 109 -17.80 8.85 5.04
C GLU A 109 -17.02 10.12 4.67
N ARG A 110 -17.43 11.27 5.23
CA ARG A 110 -16.73 12.55 5.04
C ARG A 110 -15.32 12.51 5.62
N ILE A 111 -15.16 11.93 6.83
CA ILE A 111 -13.86 11.82 7.51
C ILE A 111 -12.98 10.81 6.79
N LEU A 112 -13.54 9.67 6.40
CA LEU A 112 -12.82 8.66 5.63
C LEU A 112 -12.31 9.24 4.30
N ARG A 113 -13.16 9.91 3.54
CA ARG A 113 -12.76 10.56 2.26
C ARG A 113 -11.71 11.64 2.44
N ARG A 114 -11.81 12.44 3.52
CA ARG A 114 -10.81 13.48 3.81
C ARG A 114 -9.41 12.90 4.05
N ASN A 115 -9.34 11.71 4.66
CA ASN A 115 -8.09 11.01 4.93
C ASN A 115 -7.68 10.04 3.82
N GLY A 116 -8.40 10.02 2.70
CA GLY A 116 -8.09 9.13 1.57
C GLY A 116 -8.37 7.66 1.85
N ILE A 117 -9.25 7.36 2.82
CA ILE A 117 -9.60 6.00 3.24
C ILE A 117 -10.85 5.57 2.45
N GLY A 118 -10.77 4.42 1.79
CA GLY A 118 -11.84 3.86 0.97
C GLY A 118 -11.47 3.79 -0.51
N ILE A 119 -11.76 2.67 -1.16
CA ILE A 119 -11.52 2.49 -2.62
C ILE A 119 -12.37 3.48 -3.42
N SER A 120 -13.58 3.79 -2.97
CA SER A 120 -14.46 4.81 -3.55
C SER A 120 -13.93 6.24 -3.41
N SER A 121 -13.09 6.48 -2.39
CA SER A 121 -12.47 7.78 -2.13
C SER A 121 -11.32 8.11 -3.07
N LEU A 122 -10.80 7.12 -3.80
CA LEU A 122 -9.72 7.32 -4.76
C LEU A 122 -10.20 8.19 -5.93
N LYS A 123 -9.67 9.39 -6.02
CA LYS A 123 -9.94 10.31 -7.13
C LYS A 123 -8.94 10.05 -8.25
N PHE A 124 -9.44 9.78 -9.44
CA PHE A 124 -8.64 9.66 -10.65
C PHE A 124 -8.87 10.91 -11.51
N ILE A 125 -7.79 11.58 -11.90
CA ILE A 125 -7.87 12.75 -12.75
C ILE A 125 -7.79 12.27 -14.20
N GLY A 126 -8.94 12.20 -14.86
CA GLY A 126 -9.04 11.80 -16.26
C GLY A 126 -8.88 13.01 -17.20
N GLU A 127 -8.02 12.88 -18.18
CA GLU A 127 -7.91 13.83 -19.29
C GLU A 127 -8.98 13.46 -20.34
N THR A 128 -10.18 14.03 -20.20
CA THR A 128 -11.29 13.84 -21.15
C THR A 128 -12.10 15.09 -21.24
N SER A 129 -12.70 15.29 -22.40
CA SER A 129 -13.65 16.40 -22.65
C SER A 129 -15.05 16.17 -22.07
N THR A 130 -15.35 14.96 -21.59
CA THR A 130 -16.67 14.58 -21.08
C THR A 130 -16.58 14.04 -19.65
N PRO A 131 -16.94 14.84 -18.63
CA PRO A 131 -16.83 14.42 -17.21
C PRO A 131 -17.56 13.13 -16.86
N GLU A 132 -18.76 12.92 -17.40
CA GLU A 132 -19.58 11.72 -17.18
C GLU A 132 -18.89 10.43 -17.66
N ALA A 133 -18.17 10.51 -18.81
CA ALA A 133 -17.38 9.39 -19.28
C ALA A 133 -16.23 9.06 -18.32
N SER A 134 -15.64 10.10 -17.71
CA SER A 134 -14.55 9.92 -16.75
C SER A 134 -14.94 9.01 -15.57
N ASP A 135 -16.11 9.20 -14.99
CA ASP A 135 -16.54 8.43 -13.82
C ASP A 135 -16.77 6.95 -14.14
N VAL A 136 -17.39 6.66 -15.30
CA VAL A 136 -17.62 5.30 -15.77
C VAL A 136 -16.32 4.54 -15.97
N PHE A 137 -15.33 5.19 -16.58
CA PHE A 137 -14.02 4.60 -16.80
C PHE A 137 -13.23 4.47 -15.49
N ALA A 138 -13.34 5.42 -14.56
CA ALA A 138 -12.75 5.34 -13.23
C ALA A 138 -13.28 4.12 -12.45
N ASP A 139 -14.58 3.86 -12.51
CA ASP A 139 -15.18 2.67 -11.90
C ASP A 139 -14.73 1.37 -12.56
N ALA A 140 -14.50 1.39 -13.86
CA ALA A 140 -13.92 0.24 -14.55
C ALA A 140 -12.48 -0.05 -14.09
N ILE A 141 -11.67 0.98 -13.84
CA ILE A 141 -10.33 0.83 -13.26
C ILE A 141 -10.43 0.20 -11.86
N ARG A 142 -11.28 0.74 -10.98
CA ARG A 142 -11.47 0.21 -9.61
C ARG A 142 -11.82 -1.27 -9.64
N ARG A 143 -12.86 -1.64 -10.40
CA ARG A 143 -13.29 -3.05 -10.55
C ARG A 143 -12.17 -3.94 -11.08
N ARG A 144 -11.43 -3.50 -12.10
CA ARG A 144 -10.35 -4.29 -12.68
C ARG A 144 -9.19 -4.49 -11.69
N ARG A 145 -8.84 -3.44 -10.94
CA ARG A 145 -7.81 -3.51 -9.90
C ARG A 145 -8.23 -4.44 -8.76
N GLN A 146 -9.49 -4.41 -8.34
CA GLN A 146 -10.05 -5.34 -7.35
C GLN A 146 -10.01 -6.79 -7.85
N GLN A 147 -10.46 -7.06 -9.08
CA GLN A 147 -10.39 -8.40 -9.67
C GLN A 147 -8.97 -8.96 -9.76
N ASN A 148 -7.99 -8.11 -9.95
CA ASN A 148 -6.58 -8.48 -10.00
C ASN A 148 -5.93 -8.56 -8.60
N GLY A 149 -6.66 -8.33 -7.51
CA GLY A 149 -6.14 -8.31 -6.14
C GLY A 149 -5.25 -7.11 -5.80
N LEU A 150 -5.18 -6.10 -6.69
CA LEU A 150 -4.37 -4.90 -6.48
C LEU A 150 -5.08 -3.85 -5.61
N TYR A 151 -6.42 -3.87 -5.57
CA TYR A 151 -7.23 -3.07 -4.66
C TYR A 151 -8.00 -4.00 -3.75
N ASN A 152 -7.75 -3.89 -2.45
CA ASN A 152 -8.38 -4.72 -1.43
C ASN A 152 -8.89 -3.87 -0.26
N SER A 153 -10.03 -4.26 0.31
CA SER A 153 -10.55 -3.71 1.56
C SER A 153 -10.95 -4.88 2.44
N ASP A 154 -10.19 -5.09 3.49
CA ASP A 154 -10.38 -6.20 4.43
C ASP A 154 -10.75 -5.64 5.80
N GLU A 155 -12.05 -5.53 6.02
CA GLU A 155 -12.63 -5.03 7.25
C GLU A 155 -12.67 -6.17 8.28
N GLY A 156 -11.99 -5.97 9.41
CA GLY A 156 -11.77 -6.99 10.44
C GLY A 156 -10.41 -7.67 10.37
N ALA A 157 -9.56 -7.33 9.40
CA ALA A 157 -8.20 -7.89 9.29
C ALA A 157 -7.21 -7.37 10.34
N VAL A 158 -7.53 -6.27 11.02
CA VAL A 158 -6.73 -5.77 12.13
C VAL A 158 -7.20 -6.40 13.44
N SER A 159 -6.33 -7.16 14.06
CA SER A 159 -6.59 -7.74 15.39
C SER A 159 -6.06 -6.78 16.47
N VAL A 160 -6.94 -6.28 17.32
CA VAL A 160 -6.58 -5.45 18.49
C VAL A 160 -6.64 -6.32 19.73
N ILE A 161 -5.57 -6.31 20.54
CA ILE A 161 -5.38 -7.15 21.72
C ILE A 161 -5.34 -6.24 22.95
N TYR A 162 -6.30 -6.43 23.86
CA TYR A 162 -6.43 -5.68 25.11
C TYR A 162 -6.39 -4.16 24.94
N ASP A 163 -6.92 -3.64 23.80
CA ASP A 163 -6.91 -2.22 23.44
C ASP A 163 -5.53 -1.54 23.51
N ARG A 164 -4.46 -2.34 23.42
CA ARG A 164 -3.08 -1.86 23.56
C ARG A 164 -2.17 -2.26 22.42
N LEU A 165 -2.42 -3.40 21.83
CA LEU A 165 -1.58 -3.90 20.72
C LEU A 165 -2.45 -4.17 19.52
N PHE A 166 -1.95 -3.87 18.35
CA PHE A 166 -2.60 -4.27 17.11
C PHE A 166 -1.63 -5.02 16.21
N ARG A 167 -2.19 -5.87 15.39
CA ARG A 167 -1.49 -6.52 14.28
C ARG A 167 -2.41 -6.65 13.09
N ALA A 168 -1.85 -6.55 11.91
CA ALA A 168 -2.55 -6.80 10.65
C ALA A 168 -1.61 -7.44 9.64
N THR A 169 -2.15 -8.28 8.78
CA THR A 169 -1.41 -8.88 7.68
C THR A 169 -1.96 -8.35 6.37
N ILE A 170 -1.11 -7.73 5.56
CA ILE A 170 -1.49 -7.18 4.26
C ILE A 170 -0.90 -8.08 3.17
N PRO A 171 -1.75 -8.71 2.33
CA PRO A 171 -1.29 -9.54 1.23
C PRO A 171 -0.85 -8.67 0.04
N PHE A 172 0.34 -8.97 -0.49
CA PHE A 172 0.87 -8.42 -1.73
C PHE A 172 0.82 -9.50 -2.82
N PRO A 173 0.01 -9.35 -3.85
CA PRO A 173 -0.14 -10.36 -4.90
C PRO A 173 1.10 -10.43 -5.81
N ALA A 174 1.20 -11.50 -6.60
CA ALA A 174 2.32 -11.72 -7.51
C ALA A 174 2.51 -10.62 -8.57
N ASN A 175 1.44 -9.93 -8.94
CA ASN A 175 1.41 -8.87 -9.95
C ASN A 175 1.56 -7.46 -9.35
N VAL A 176 2.01 -7.35 -8.09
CA VAL A 176 2.21 -6.07 -7.41
C VAL A 176 3.27 -5.24 -8.14
N PRO A 177 3.04 -3.94 -8.42
CA PRO A 177 4.02 -3.09 -9.08
C PRO A 177 5.26 -2.85 -8.21
N VAL A 178 6.42 -2.73 -8.84
CA VAL A 178 7.64 -2.28 -8.17
C VAL A 178 7.59 -0.78 -7.91
N GLY A 179 8.14 -0.31 -6.80
CA GLY A 179 8.21 1.11 -6.45
C GLY A 179 8.14 1.37 -4.96
N ASN A 180 7.89 2.63 -4.62
CA ASN A 180 7.76 3.08 -3.24
C ASN A 180 6.30 3.01 -2.80
N TYR A 181 6.08 2.41 -1.64
CA TYR A 181 4.78 2.26 -1.00
C TYR A 181 4.79 3.01 0.32
N ASN A 182 3.61 3.47 0.71
CA ASN A 182 3.39 4.09 2.02
C ASN A 182 2.29 3.32 2.75
N ALA A 183 2.62 2.77 3.91
CA ALA A 183 1.65 2.24 4.85
C ALA A 183 1.30 3.35 5.86
N GLN A 184 0.06 3.82 5.82
CA GLN A 184 -0.47 4.81 6.73
C GLN A 184 -1.33 4.09 7.78
N ILE A 185 -1.01 4.28 9.04
CA ILE A 185 -1.73 3.71 10.18
C ILE A 185 -2.44 4.85 10.87
N PHE A 186 -3.76 4.76 10.99
CA PHE A 186 -4.60 5.76 11.64
C PHE A 186 -5.21 5.16 12.91
N LEU A 187 -5.11 5.90 14.00
CA LEU A 187 -5.85 5.65 15.22
C LEU A 187 -7.07 6.57 15.26
N PHE A 188 -8.25 5.96 15.35
CA PHE A 188 -9.53 6.66 15.49
C PHE A 188 -10.03 6.57 16.91
N GLN A 189 -10.54 7.69 17.44
CA GLN A 189 -11.31 7.74 18.67
C GLN A 189 -12.53 8.62 18.40
N ASP A 190 -13.71 8.18 18.83
CA ASP A 190 -14.98 8.89 18.63
C ASP A 190 -15.24 9.36 17.20
N GLY A 191 -14.84 8.52 16.22
CA GLY A 191 -15.03 8.82 14.79
C GLY A 191 -14.07 9.84 14.21
N GLN A 192 -13.05 10.29 14.95
CA GLN A 192 -12.04 11.24 14.50
C GLN A 192 -10.65 10.59 14.47
N VAL A 193 -9.81 11.00 13.52
CA VAL A 193 -8.39 10.64 13.52
C VAL A 193 -7.67 11.43 14.60
N VAL A 194 -7.14 10.72 15.59
CA VAL A 194 -6.36 11.34 16.68
C VAL A 194 -4.85 11.25 16.43
N VAL A 195 -4.39 10.17 15.81
CA VAL A 195 -2.97 9.98 15.45
C VAL A 195 -2.90 9.30 14.09
N GLY A 196 -1.92 9.71 13.29
CA GLY A 196 -1.55 9.05 12.03
C GLY A 196 -0.05 8.87 11.92
N GLU A 197 0.39 7.68 11.55
CA GLU A 197 1.80 7.34 11.31
C GLU A 197 1.97 6.78 9.90
N THR A 198 3.11 7.06 9.27
CA THR A 198 3.41 6.55 7.92
C THR A 198 4.72 5.78 7.92
N LYS A 199 4.69 4.56 7.38
CA LYS A 199 5.87 3.71 7.20
C LYS A 199 6.14 3.51 5.71
N PRO A 200 7.33 3.84 5.23
CA PRO A 200 7.72 3.57 3.85
C PRO A 200 8.06 2.09 3.64
N ILE A 201 7.62 1.54 2.50
CA ILE A 201 7.95 0.20 2.05
C ILE A 201 8.50 0.31 0.64
N ILE A 202 9.58 -0.40 0.35
CA ILE A 202 10.20 -0.44 -0.96
C ILE A 202 9.98 -1.82 -1.56
N ILE A 203 9.31 -1.88 -2.71
CA ILE A 203 9.19 -3.10 -3.49
C ILE A 203 10.08 -2.98 -4.70
N ASP A 204 11.08 -3.84 -4.80
CA ASP A 204 12.01 -3.82 -5.94
C ASP A 204 12.29 -5.23 -6.48
N LYS A 205 12.80 -5.29 -7.71
CA LYS A 205 13.25 -6.56 -8.28
C LYS A 205 14.52 -7.01 -7.56
N SER A 206 14.50 -8.22 -7.06
CA SER A 206 15.64 -8.86 -6.41
C SER A 206 15.97 -10.18 -7.12
N GLY A 207 17.23 -10.59 -7.07
CA GLY A 207 17.69 -11.84 -7.67
C GLY A 207 18.95 -11.70 -8.52
N ILE A 208 19.31 -12.76 -9.23
CA ILE A 208 20.50 -12.81 -10.07
C ILE A 208 20.53 -11.70 -11.12
N GLU A 209 19.36 -11.37 -11.70
CA GLU A 209 19.22 -10.29 -12.68
C GLU A 209 19.70 -8.93 -12.13
N ARG A 210 19.36 -8.63 -10.87
CA ARG A 210 19.82 -7.40 -10.21
C ARG A 210 21.31 -7.45 -9.91
N ALA A 211 21.84 -8.59 -9.47
CA ALA A 211 23.26 -8.74 -9.23
C ALA A 211 24.08 -8.55 -10.52
N VAL A 212 23.64 -9.16 -11.63
CA VAL A 212 24.23 -8.98 -12.96
C VAL A 212 24.13 -7.54 -13.42
N PHE A 213 22.96 -6.90 -13.28
CA PHE A 213 22.76 -5.51 -13.66
C PHE A 213 23.65 -4.55 -12.84
N ILE A 214 23.73 -4.74 -11.52
CA ILE A 214 24.58 -3.91 -10.66
C ILE A 214 26.07 -4.13 -11.00
N PHE A 215 26.49 -5.37 -11.22
CA PHE A 215 27.85 -5.71 -11.58
C PHE A 215 28.24 -5.12 -12.95
N SER A 216 27.36 -5.21 -13.96
CA SER A 216 27.59 -4.61 -15.28
C SER A 216 27.74 -3.08 -15.23
N ARG A 217 27.02 -2.42 -14.30
CA ARG A 217 27.09 -0.96 -14.16
C ARG A 217 28.22 -0.47 -13.28
N ARG A 218 28.54 -1.20 -12.20
CA ARG A 218 29.61 -0.79 -11.26
C ARG A 218 31.00 -1.09 -11.78
N GLN A 219 31.16 -2.18 -12.54
CA GLN A 219 32.46 -2.65 -13.05
C GLN A 219 32.32 -3.16 -14.49
N PRO A 220 32.05 -2.27 -15.46
CA PRO A 220 31.75 -2.67 -16.85
C PRO A 220 32.91 -3.42 -17.50
N ALA A 221 34.16 -3.05 -17.19
CA ALA A 221 35.35 -3.73 -17.73
C ALA A 221 35.46 -5.18 -17.23
N LEU A 222 35.25 -5.42 -15.93
CA LEU A 222 35.28 -6.78 -15.37
C LEU A 222 34.11 -7.62 -15.86
N TYR A 223 32.93 -7.03 -16.02
CA TYR A 223 31.78 -7.70 -16.60
C TYR A 223 32.05 -8.14 -18.04
N GLY A 224 32.66 -7.27 -18.85
CA GLY A 224 33.03 -7.59 -20.23
C GLY A 224 34.04 -8.73 -20.32
N ILE A 225 35.11 -8.69 -19.50
CA ILE A 225 36.10 -9.76 -19.41
C ILE A 225 35.43 -11.09 -19.00
N PHE A 226 34.60 -11.07 -17.97
CA PHE A 226 33.88 -12.24 -17.49
C PHE A 226 32.97 -12.84 -18.59
N ALA A 227 32.24 -12.00 -19.30
CA ALA A 227 31.35 -12.42 -20.40
C ALA A 227 32.14 -13.12 -21.54
N VAL A 228 33.34 -12.59 -21.90
CA VAL A 228 34.22 -13.18 -22.91
C VAL A 228 34.73 -14.53 -22.43
N ILE A 229 35.20 -14.65 -21.19
CA ILE A 229 35.69 -15.92 -20.63
C ILE A 229 34.58 -16.99 -20.68
N VAL A 230 33.36 -16.64 -20.24
CA VAL A 230 32.22 -17.56 -20.27
C VAL A 230 31.89 -18.00 -21.69
N ALA A 231 31.90 -17.07 -22.66
CA ALA A 231 31.65 -17.38 -24.05
C ALA A 231 32.71 -18.31 -24.64
N CYS A 232 34.00 -18.09 -24.34
CA CYS A 232 35.11 -18.96 -24.77
C CYS A 232 35.00 -20.37 -24.17
N LEU A 233 34.72 -20.47 -22.88
CA LEU A 233 34.53 -21.77 -22.21
C LEU A 233 33.32 -22.53 -22.76
N ALA A 234 32.22 -21.85 -23.00
CA ALA A 234 31.03 -22.46 -23.58
C ALA A 234 31.31 -22.95 -25.02
N GLY A 235 31.97 -22.12 -25.84
CA GLY A 235 32.37 -22.50 -27.21
C GLY A 235 33.34 -23.67 -27.23
N TRP A 236 34.37 -23.68 -26.38
CA TRP A 236 35.30 -24.80 -26.26
C TRP A 236 34.60 -26.08 -25.77
N GLY A 237 33.73 -25.96 -24.74
CA GLY A 237 32.96 -27.09 -24.24
C GLY A 237 32.02 -27.68 -25.30
N ALA A 238 31.33 -26.85 -26.08
CA ALA A 238 30.49 -27.28 -27.18
C ALA A 238 31.33 -27.99 -28.27
N ALA A 239 32.48 -27.43 -28.66
CA ALA A 239 33.38 -28.03 -29.63
C ALA A 239 33.88 -29.44 -29.20
N GLN A 240 34.19 -29.60 -27.89
CA GLN A 240 34.59 -30.92 -27.37
C GLN A 240 33.42 -31.92 -27.36
N PHE A 241 32.22 -31.47 -27.03
CA PHE A 241 31.03 -32.31 -26.97
C PHE A 241 30.64 -32.83 -28.36
N PHE A 242 30.62 -31.94 -29.38
CA PHE A 242 30.28 -32.33 -30.75
C PHE A 242 31.43 -33.07 -31.49
N ARG A 243 32.69 -32.91 -31.05
CA ARG A 243 33.83 -33.66 -31.65
C ARG A 243 33.85 -35.15 -31.31
N LYS A 244 33.14 -35.57 -30.24
CA LYS A 244 33.06 -36.95 -29.82
C LYS A 244 31.89 -37.74 -30.43
N ARG A 245 31.13 -37.13 -31.33
CA ARG A 245 30.14 -37.79 -32.18
C ARG A 245 30.63 -37.82 -33.62
#